data_00b2e23b7e4a6c1f90d631bc78341f08
#
_entry.id   00b2e23b7e4a6c1f90d631bc78341f08
#
_cell.length_a   1.000
_cell.length_b   1.000
_cell.length_c   1.000
_cell.angle_alpha   90.00
_cell.angle_beta   90.00
_cell.angle_gamma   90.00
#
_symmetry.space_group_name_H-M   'P 1'
#
loop_
_entity.id
_entity.type
_entity.pdbx_description
1 polymer ?
#
loop_
_entity_poly.entity_id
_entity_poly.type
_entity_poly.pdbx_seq_one_letter_code
_entity_poly.pdbx_strand_id
1 'polypeptide(L)'
;MRPPARRPNDFFWPDPFDAAAFAAQCEALFDGTTPRPYLQLFEFGGLDLSRASRILLFNGDRDPWKAGGIVANSSALGEDVIVFLQRGAAHHLDLRAPNAADPEDTVVARNMARAAIAKWSNLALAERGLEGARATAGPRKQKEER
;
A
#
# COMPACT_ATOMS: atom_id res chain seq x y z
N MET A 1 -7.94 4.11 22.53
CA MET A 1 -7.10 2.91 22.51
C MET A 1 -6.20 2.96 23.73
N ARG A 2 -6.21 1.96 24.61
CA ARG A 2 -5.35 1.96 25.80
C ARG A 2 -3.92 1.63 25.34
N PRO A 3 -2.88 2.39 25.74
CA PRO A 3 -1.52 2.06 25.37
C PRO A 3 -1.17 0.64 25.87
N PRO A 4 -0.38 -0.12 25.11
CA PRO A 4 -0.01 -1.46 25.52
C PRO A 4 0.73 -1.42 26.85
N ALA A 5 0.37 -2.32 27.77
CA ALA A 5 1.10 -2.48 29.03
C ALA A 5 2.56 -2.82 28.71
N ARG A 6 3.49 -2.17 29.41
CA ARG A 6 4.94 -2.38 29.30
C ARG A 6 5.26 -3.88 29.30
N ARG A 7 5.95 -4.36 28.25
CA ARG A 7 6.54 -5.69 28.25
C ARG A 7 7.87 -5.65 29.01
N PRO A 8 8.18 -6.63 29.88
CA PRO A 8 9.41 -6.61 30.70
C PRO A 8 10.73 -6.60 29.89
N ASN A 9 10.68 -6.84 28.59
CA ASN A 9 11.84 -6.87 27.68
C ASN A 9 11.78 -5.78 26.61
N ASP A 10 11.12 -4.67 26.90
CA ASP A 10 11.07 -3.53 25.97
C ASP A 10 12.31 -2.64 26.20
N PHE A 11 13.06 -2.37 25.14
CA PHE A 11 14.24 -1.50 25.15
C PHE A 11 13.89 -0.01 25.15
N PHE A 12 12.63 0.33 24.89
CA PHE A 12 12.19 1.70 24.80
C PHE A 12 11.89 2.27 26.19
N TRP A 13 12.24 3.53 26.38
CA TRP A 13 11.85 4.27 27.57
C TRP A 13 10.32 4.28 27.67
N PRO A 14 9.76 4.10 28.88
CA PRO A 14 8.31 4.14 29.07
C PRO A 14 7.81 5.57 28.83
N ASP A 15 7.34 5.81 27.63
CA ASP A 15 6.70 7.06 27.22
C ASP A 15 5.25 6.75 26.82
N PRO A 16 4.28 6.95 27.75
CA PRO A 16 2.89 6.74 27.44
C PRO A 16 2.42 7.76 26.41
N PHE A 17 1.80 7.28 25.33
CA PHE A 17 1.24 8.15 24.30
C PHE A 17 0.17 9.07 24.88
N ASP A 18 0.44 10.37 24.89
CA ASP A 18 -0.50 11.41 25.28
C ASP A 18 -1.22 11.96 24.04
N ALA A 19 -2.45 11.54 23.85
CA ALA A 19 -3.27 11.95 22.71
C ALA A 19 -3.59 13.45 22.71
N ALA A 20 -3.69 14.08 23.89
CA ALA A 20 -3.99 15.51 23.99
C ALA A 20 -2.76 16.35 23.61
N ALA A 21 -1.57 15.96 24.11
CA ALA A 21 -0.32 16.61 23.73
C ALA A 21 -0.04 16.46 22.23
N PHE A 22 -0.29 15.25 21.66
CA PHE A 22 -0.17 15.02 20.22
C PHE A 22 -1.13 15.89 19.40
N ALA A 23 -2.40 16.00 19.83
CA ALA A 23 -3.38 16.84 19.15
C ALA A 23 -2.97 18.33 19.21
N ALA A 24 -2.52 18.82 20.35
CA ALA A 24 -2.05 20.20 20.51
C ALA A 24 -0.82 20.48 19.63
N GLN A 25 0.11 19.53 19.51
CA GLN A 25 1.25 19.65 18.60
C GLN A 25 0.83 19.72 17.12
N CYS A 26 -0.13 18.89 16.71
CA CYS A 26 -0.68 18.94 15.35
C CYS A 26 -1.36 20.29 15.08
N GLU A 27 -2.15 20.77 16.02
CA GLU A 27 -2.83 22.05 15.91
C GLU A 27 -1.84 23.21 15.76
N ALA A 28 -0.75 23.20 16.52
CA ALA A 28 0.30 24.21 16.43
C ALA A 28 1.12 24.14 15.12
N LEU A 29 1.37 22.92 14.60
CA LEU A 29 2.18 22.72 13.39
C LEU A 29 1.39 22.90 12.08
N PHE A 30 0.07 22.67 12.10
CA PHE A 30 -0.78 22.63 10.92
C PHE A 30 -1.91 23.67 10.97
N ASP A 31 -1.62 24.84 11.50
CA ASP A 31 -2.48 26.02 11.47
C ASP A 31 -3.91 25.78 11.97
N GLY A 32 -4.01 25.25 13.18
CA GLY A 32 -5.28 24.98 13.84
C GLY A 32 -5.99 23.70 13.38
N THR A 33 -5.34 22.85 12.58
CA THR A 33 -5.91 21.56 12.18
C THR A 33 -5.91 20.58 13.33
N THR A 34 -7.08 20.19 13.80
CA THR A 34 -7.24 19.17 14.85
C THR A 34 -7.29 17.77 14.19
N PRO A 35 -6.50 16.79 14.68
CA PRO A 35 -6.60 15.41 14.22
C PRO A 35 -8.01 14.87 14.41
N ARG A 36 -8.57 14.27 13.37
CA ARG A 36 -9.88 13.60 13.40
C ARG A 36 -9.69 12.10 13.32
N PRO A 37 -9.42 11.41 14.45
CA PRO A 37 -9.18 9.99 14.51
C PRO A 37 -10.37 9.26 14.01
N TYR A 38 -10.65 8.43 13.35
CA TYR A 38 -11.84 7.74 12.82
C TYR A 38 -12.44 8.34 11.54
N LEU A 39 -11.96 9.50 11.05
CA LEU A 39 -12.49 10.08 9.82
C LEU A 39 -12.38 9.08 8.65
N GLN A 40 -11.26 8.39 8.53
CA GLN A 40 -11.01 7.38 7.51
C GLN A 40 -12.00 6.21 7.57
N LEU A 41 -12.44 5.82 8.78
CA LEU A 41 -13.45 4.76 8.93
C LEU A 41 -14.80 5.20 8.38
N PHE A 42 -15.18 6.44 8.59
CA PHE A 42 -16.47 6.97 8.15
C PHE A 42 -16.48 7.34 6.68
N GLU A 43 -15.41 7.96 6.18
CA GLU A 43 -15.37 8.46 4.80
C GLU A 43 -14.96 7.38 3.79
N PHE A 44 -14.09 6.43 4.19
CA PHE A 44 -13.50 5.44 3.28
C PHE A 44 -13.84 3.99 3.62
N GLY A 45 -14.75 3.75 4.57
CA GLY A 45 -15.18 2.40 4.95
C GLY A 45 -14.18 1.61 5.80
N GLY A 46 -13.04 2.19 6.17
CA GLY A 46 -12.02 1.55 7.01
C GLY A 46 -11.42 0.30 6.36
N LEU A 47 -11.67 -0.87 6.96
CA LEU A 47 -11.20 -2.16 6.46
C LEU A 47 -12.21 -2.87 5.53
N ASP A 48 -13.39 -2.29 5.31
CA ASP A 48 -14.37 -2.82 4.37
C ASP A 48 -14.05 -2.32 2.96
N LEU A 49 -13.37 -3.15 2.19
CA LEU A 49 -13.05 -2.93 0.79
C LEU A 49 -13.90 -3.79 -0.15
N SER A 50 -15.06 -4.29 0.30
CA SER A 50 -15.93 -5.16 -0.49
C SER A 50 -16.42 -4.52 -1.80
N ARG A 51 -16.49 -3.19 -1.84
CA ARG A 51 -16.87 -2.40 -3.01
C ARG A 51 -15.69 -1.80 -3.76
N ALA A 52 -14.47 -2.01 -3.27
CA ALA A 52 -13.25 -1.54 -3.92
C ALA A 52 -12.80 -2.51 -5.03
N SER A 53 -12.10 -1.99 -6.01
CA SER A 53 -11.52 -2.80 -7.08
C SER A 53 -10.17 -2.24 -7.52
N ARG A 54 -9.36 -3.10 -8.14
CA ARG A 54 -8.08 -2.71 -8.74
C ARG A 54 -7.08 -2.12 -7.73
N ILE A 55 -7.01 -2.75 -6.55
CA ILE A 55 -6.11 -2.34 -5.45
C ILE A 55 -5.12 -3.47 -5.16
N LEU A 56 -3.84 -3.11 -5.01
CA LEU A 56 -2.78 -4.00 -4.52
C LEU A 56 -2.37 -3.57 -3.12
N LEU A 57 -2.50 -4.46 -2.15
CA LEU A 57 -2.14 -4.27 -0.74
C LEU A 57 -0.97 -5.18 -0.40
N PHE A 58 0.24 -4.64 -0.56
CA PHE A 58 1.48 -5.37 -0.32
C PHE A 58 2.14 -4.91 0.98
N ASN A 59 2.51 -5.87 1.83
CA ASN A 59 3.16 -5.60 3.09
C ASN A 59 4.36 -6.52 3.27
N GLY A 60 5.43 -6.05 3.91
CA GLY A 60 6.54 -6.88 4.33
C GLY A 60 6.28 -7.49 5.72
N ASP A 61 6.66 -8.74 5.95
CA ASP A 61 6.49 -9.37 7.27
C ASP A 61 7.38 -8.76 8.35
N ARG A 62 8.51 -8.14 7.95
CA ARG A 62 9.44 -7.42 8.81
C ARG A 62 9.14 -5.92 8.92
N ASP A 63 8.08 -5.46 8.27
CA ASP A 63 7.66 -4.07 8.35
C ASP A 63 6.80 -3.82 9.60
N PRO A 64 7.21 -2.94 10.53
CA PRO A 64 6.40 -2.60 11.69
C PRO A 64 5.08 -1.91 11.32
N TRP A 65 5.01 -1.22 10.18
CA TRP A 65 3.81 -0.54 9.70
C TRP A 65 2.71 -1.51 9.23
N LYS A 66 3.05 -2.77 8.94
CA LYS A 66 2.05 -3.79 8.55
C LYS A 66 0.91 -3.96 9.56
N ALA A 67 1.15 -3.59 10.82
CA ALA A 67 0.11 -3.67 11.87
C ALA A 67 -1.08 -2.73 11.63
N GLY A 68 -0.88 -1.68 10.82
CA GLY A 68 -1.94 -0.76 10.37
C GLY A 68 -2.53 -1.11 9.00
N GLY A 69 -2.00 -2.13 8.33
CA GLY A 69 -2.40 -2.54 6.99
C GLY A 69 -3.29 -3.79 6.96
N ILE A 70 -3.83 -4.06 5.79
CA ILE A 70 -4.53 -5.33 5.50
C ILE A 70 -3.46 -6.33 5.02
N VAL A 71 -3.26 -7.42 5.77
CA VAL A 71 -2.20 -8.40 5.53
C VAL A 71 -2.70 -9.78 5.16
N ALA A 72 -4.02 -9.99 5.15
CA ALA A 72 -4.66 -11.25 4.80
C ALA A 72 -5.96 -11.03 4.03
N ASN A 73 -6.31 -11.97 3.18
CA ASN A 73 -7.59 -11.97 2.49
C ASN A 73 -8.76 -12.15 3.47
N SER A 74 -9.87 -11.48 3.19
CA SER A 74 -11.12 -11.61 3.93
C SER A 74 -12.32 -11.39 3.01
N SER A 75 -13.50 -11.70 3.48
CA SER A 75 -14.76 -11.42 2.77
C SER A 75 -15.09 -9.92 2.66
N ALA A 76 -14.35 -9.08 3.37
CA ALA A 76 -14.46 -7.63 3.27
C ALA A 76 -13.63 -7.03 2.13
N LEU A 77 -13.07 -7.86 1.23
CA LEU A 77 -12.30 -7.42 0.06
C LEU A 77 -13.11 -7.60 -1.22
N GLY A 78 -13.04 -6.61 -2.11
CA GLY A 78 -13.61 -6.69 -3.45
C GLY A 78 -12.87 -7.70 -4.35
N GLU A 79 -13.48 -8.09 -5.46
CA GLU A 79 -13.00 -9.15 -6.35
C GLU A 79 -11.60 -8.90 -6.92
N ASP A 80 -11.29 -7.64 -7.23
CA ASP A 80 -9.98 -7.23 -7.79
C ASP A 80 -9.06 -6.57 -6.74
N VAL A 81 -9.27 -6.85 -5.44
CA VAL A 81 -8.35 -6.46 -4.37
C VAL A 81 -7.39 -7.60 -4.08
N ILE A 82 -6.11 -7.38 -4.28
CA ILE A 82 -5.05 -8.37 -4.10
C ILE A 82 -4.26 -8.03 -2.85
N VAL A 83 -4.20 -8.95 -1.89
CA VAL A 83 -3.41 -8.81 -0.67
C VAL A 83 -2.26 -9.79 -0.70
N PHE A 84 -1.04 -9.32 -0.42
CA PHE A 84 0.14 -10.17 -0.37
C PHE A 84 1.10 -9.74 0.75
N LEU A 85 1.35 -10.66 1.69
CA LEU A 85 2.35 -10.48 2.74
C LEU A 85 3.66 -11.12 2.31
N GLN A 86 4.68 -10.28 2.06
CA GLN A 86 5.99 -10.68 1.56
C GLN A 86 6.88 -11.15 2.71
N ARG A 87 7.27 -12.42 2.72
CA ARG A 87 8.19 -12.98 3.72
C ARG A 87 9.61 -12.43 3.53
N GLY A 88 10.24 -12.06 4.63
CA GLY A 88 11.60 -11.52 4.64
C GLY A 88 11.71 -10.07 4.17
N ALA A 89 10.63 -9.45 3.73
CA ALA A 89 10.63 -8.07 3.22
C ALA A 89 10.43 -7.04 4.34
N ALA A 90 11.12 -5.92 4.18
CA ALA A 90 10.96 -4.71 5.00
C ALA A 90 9.98 -3.73 4.33
N HIS A 91 9.90 -2.50 4.86
CA HIS A 91 8.99 -1.44 4.42
C HIS A 91 9.13 -1.14 2.93
N HIS A 92 8.04 -1.32 2.18
CA HIS A 92 7.87 -1.10 0.73
C HIS A 92 9.07 -1.56 -0.13
N LEU A 93 9.67 -2.70 0.19
CA LEU A 93 10.83 -3.23 -0.54
C LEU A 93 10.52 -3.54 -2.02
N ASP A 94 9.29 -3.94 -2.30
CA ASP A 94 8.76 -4.20 -3.65
C ASP A 94 8.76 -2.95 -4.56
N LEU A 95 8.66 -1.74 -3.98
CA LEU A 95 8.67 -0.48 -4.72
C LEU A 95 10.09 0.03 -5.04
N ARG A 96 11.11 -0.55 -4.44
CA ARG A 96 12.50 -0.19 -4.72
C ARG A 96 13.02 -0.81 -6.01
N ALA A 97 14.14 -0.30 -6.51
CA ALA A 97 14.84 -0.92 -7.63
C ALA A 97 15.20 -2.37 -7.30
N PRO A 98 15.07 -3.31 -8.25
CA PRO A 98 15.42 -4.71 -8.04
C PRO A 98 16.87 -4.88 -7.61
N ASN A 99 17.11 -5.81 -6.68
CA ASN A 99 18.43 -6.18 -6.18
C ASN A 99 18.54 -7.71 -6.14
N ALA A 100 19.73 -8.25 -6.39
CA ALA A 100 19.99 -9.70 -6.35
C ALA A 100 19.78 -10.30 -4.94
N ALA A 101 19.89 -9.50 -3.89
CA ALA A 101 19.65 -9.89 -2.50
C ALA A 101 18.19 -9.74 -2.05
N ASP A 102 17.27 -9.35 -2.95
CA ASP A 102 15.85 -9.23 -2.58
C ASP A 102 15.27 -10.60 -2.21
N PRO A 103 14.41 -10.68 -1.18
CA PRO A 103 13.66 -11.88 -0.89
C PRO A 103 12.84 -12.36 -2.09
N GLU A 104 12.66 -13.66 -2.22
CA GLU A 104 11.87 -14.25 -3.31
C GLU A 104 10.45 -13.67 -3.37
N ASP A 105 9.79 -13.53 -2.23
CA ASP A 105 8.44 -12.96 -2.15
C ASP A 105 8.39 -11.51 -2.67
N THR A 106 9.47 -10.74 -2.56
CA THR A 106 9.55 -9.38 -3.13
C THR A 106 9.59 -9.43 -4.67
N VAL A 107 10.29 -10.41 -5.23
CA VAL A 107 10.30 -10.64 -6.69
C VAL A 107 8.91 -11.07 -7.16
N VAL A 108 8.26 -11.97 -6.42
CA VAL A 108 6.87 -12.41 -6.69
C VAL A 108 5.92 -11.21 -6.63
N ALA A 109 6.00 -10.35 -5.59
CA ALA A 109 5.16 -9.16 -5.45
C ALA A 109 5.27 -8.23 -6.67
N ARG A 110 6.48 -7.94 -7.13
CA ARG A 110 6.70 -7.11 -8.33
C ARG A 110 6.10 -7.73 -9.60
N ASN A 111 6.18 -9.05 -9.74
CA ASN A 111 5.59 -9.75 -10.88
C ASN A 111 4.05 -9.72 -10.81
N MET A 112 3.47 -9.94 -9.63
CA MET A 112 2.04 -9.81 -9.40
C MET A 112 1.55 -8.39 -9.72
N ALA A 113 2.28 -7.37 -9.26
CA ALA A 113 1.93 -5.97 -9.55
C ALA A 113 1.93 -5.68 -11.06
N ARG A 114 2.99 -6.10 -11.78
CA ARG A 114 3.08 -5.92 -13.23
C ARG A 114 1.93 -6.62 -13.96
N ALA A 115 1.60 -7.86 -13.57
CA ALA A 115 0.51 -8.63 -14.18
C ALA A 115 -0.86 -7.98 -13.92
N ALA A 116 -1.12 -7.56 -12.68
CA ALA A 116 -2.36 -6.88 -12.32
C ALA A 116 -2.53 -5.55 -13.05
N ILE A 117 -1.50 -4.70 -13.06
CA ILE A 117 -1.52 -3.42 -13.77
C ILE A 117 -1.74 -3.63 -15.28
N ALA A 118 -1.06 -4.60 -15.89
CA ALA A 118 -1.25 -4.92 -17.31
C ALA A 118 -2.69 -5.37 -17.60
N LYS A 119 -3.24 -6.29 -16.78
CA LYS A 119 -4.64 -6.74 -16.87
C LYS A 119 -5.60 -5.55 -16.79
N TRP A 120 -5.48 -4.73 -15.75
CA TRP A 120 -6.40 -3.62 -15.52
C TRP A 120 -6.29 -2.52 -16.56
N SER A 121 -5.07 -2.24 -17.05
CA SER A 121 -4.86 -1.29 -18.14
C SER A 121 -5.50 -1.76 -19.44
N ASN A 122 -5.40 -3.05 -19.76
CA ASN A 122 -6.03 -3.61 -20.94
C ASN A 122 -7.56 -3.57 -20.85
N LEU A 123 -8.13 -3.91 -19.69
CA LEU A 123 -9.57 -3.78 -19.46
C LEU A 123 -10.05 -2.34 -19.64
N ALA A 124 -9.35 -1.37 -19.05
CA ALA A 124 -9.70 0.05 -19.18
C ALA A 124 -9.58 0.56 -20.62
N LEU A 125 -8.64 0.04 -21.42
CA LEU A 125 -8.52 0.37 -22.84
C LEU A 125 -9.68 -0.23 -23.65
N ALA A 126 -10.06 -1.47 -23.37
CA ALA A 126 -11.19 -2.12 -24.00
C ALA A 126 -12.50 -1.37 -23.71
N GLU A 127 -12.75 -1.06 -22.44
CA GLU A 127 -13.92 -0.27 -21.99
C GLU A 127 -14.03 1.09 -22.69
N ARG A 128 -12.89 1.70 -23.05
CA ARG A 128 -12.84 2.99 -23.77
C ARG A 128 -12.88 2.88 -25.28
N GLY A 129 -12.98 1.69 -25.86
CA GLY A 129 -12.93 1.46 -27.30
C GLY A 129 -11.57 1.81 -27.94
N LEU A 130 -10.49 1.84 -27.16
CA LEU A 130 -9.15 2.23 -27.59
C LEU A 130 -8.27 1.04 -28.05
N GLU A 131 -8.81 -0.16 -28.14
CA GLU A 131 -8.05 -1.36 -28.57
C GLU A 131 -7.49 -1.22 -30.00
N GLY A 132 -8.18 -0.51 -30.89
CA GLY A 132 -7.74 -0.28 -32.26
C GLY A 132 -6.55 0.67 -32.40
N ALA A 133 -6.31 1.55 -31.46
CA ALA A 133 -5.24 2.55 -31.56
C ALA A 133 -3.82 1.99 -31.28
N ARG A 134 -3.72 0.86 -30.61
CA ARG A 134 -2.43 0.21 -30.28
C ARG A 134 -1.84 -0.59 -31.45
N ALA A 135 -2.68 -1.12 -32.32
CA ALA A 135 -2.24 -1.91 -33.48
C ALA A 135 -1.58 -1.04 -34.58
N THR A 136 -1.84 0.27 -34.58
CA THR A 136 -1.33 1.22 -35.59
C THR A 136 -0.10 2.02 -35.13
N ALA A 137 0.24 2.02 -33.85
CA ALA A 137 1.46 2.65 -33.36
C ALA A 137 2.64 1.66 -33.45
N GLY A 138 3.28 1.61 -34.62
CA GLY A 138 4.50 0.86 -34.83
C GLY A 138 5.60 1.23 -33.84
N PRO A 139 6.66 0.39 -33.68
CA PRO A 139 7.71 0.59 -32.69
C PRO A 139 8.35 1.98 -32.88
N ARG A 140 8.40 2.76 -31.79
CA ARG A 140 9.17 4.02 -31.78
C ARG A 140 10.62 3.71 -32.16
N LYS A 141 11.04 4.21 -33.32
CA LYS A 141 12.45 4.21 -33.70
C LYS A 141 13.19 5.01 -32.62
N GLN A 142 14.06 4.35 -31.87
CA GLN A 142 15.07 5.04 -31.06
C GLN A 142 15.92 5.84 -32.03
N LYS A 143 15.94 7.16 -31.86
CA LYS A 143 16.96 8.00 -32.50
C LYS A 143 18.27 7.66 -31.80
N GLU A 144 19.17 6.98 -32.50
CA GLU A 144 20.58 6.96 -32.16
C GLU A 144 21.10 8.42 -32.29
N GLU A 145 21.37 9.04 -31.15
CA GLU A 145 22.20 10.23 -31.12
C GLU A 145 23.66 9.78 -31.23
N ARG A 146 24.28 10.16 -32.34
CA ARG A 146 25.73 10.09 -32.53
C ARG A 146 26.40 11.27 -31.83
#